data_dd6c3be3a3e3c91540a1d5dc9a43c3a6
#
_entry.id   dd6c3be3a3e3c91540a1d5dc9a43c3a6
#
_cell.length_a   1.000
_cell.length_b   1.000
_cell.length_c   1.000
_cell.angle_alpha   90.00
_cell.angle_beta   90.00
_cell.angle_gamma   90.00
#
_symmetry.space_group_name_H-M   'P 1'
#
loop_
_entity.id
_entity.type
_entity.pdbx_description
1 polymer ?
#
loop_
_entity_poly.entity_id
_entity_poly.type
_entity_poly.pdbx_seq_one_letter_code
_entity_poly.pdbx_strand_id
1 'polypeptide(L)'
;MRRRLADAASRGTLPASLLLEGQQGVGKQRLAVWLAQYLLCEGPERPCGSCQHCRFALQLTHPDLHWFFPRPRLKDSDPSIDEVKSDSADARAERVAASGLYAAPSGSDGLFIATTRLVVQQAGLSPALAARKVFIIGDAERMVPQEGSEFAANAFLKLLEEPLPDTHIILTSSEPGALLPTIRSRVASVRVAPLPDADVRAFVELPPVAEALDALGVPAGTAERVALAAGSIGSLFGRDGQALAANAAKRVLAAATSADPSQRYRVALAQGVGKARGAFADSLDELTALLHARARCAVGEADDRLALGASRAVPIVEEAKVRANGNVNPQLVSAVLMRDLRDLVG
;
A
#
# COMPACT_ATOMS: atom_id res chain seq x y z
N MET A 1 18.26 -7.14 -1.04
CA MET A 1 17.01 -7.80 -1.53
C MET A 1 17.10 -8.15 -3.01
N ARG A 2 17.36 -7.20 -3.92
CA ARG A 2 17.44 -7.44 -5.38
C ARG A 2 18.35 -8.64 -5.76
N ARG A 3 19.56 -8.74 -5.19
CA ARG A 3 20.47 -9.87 -5.43
C ARG A 3 19.83 -11.22 -5.10
N ARG A 4 19.19 -11.36 -3.94
CA ARG A 4 18.53 -12.61 -3.53
C ARG A 4 17.43 -13.03 -4.49
N LEU A 5 16.60 -12.09 -4.98
CA LEU A 5 15.55 -12.37 -5.96
C LEU A 5 16.15 -12.73 -7.33
N ALA A 6 17.19 -12.01 -7.77
CA ALA A 6 17.94 -12.31 -9.00
C ALA A 6 18.56 -13.72 -8.96
N ASP A 7 19.21 -14.08 -7.85
CA ASP A 7 19.82 -15.40 -7.65
C ASP A 7 18.75 -16.53 -7.64
N ALA A 8 17.60 -16.30 -7.04
CA ALA A 8 16.51 -17.26 -7.07
C ALA A 8 15.94 -17.42 -8.48
N ALA A 9 15.76 -16.31 -9.20
CA ALA A 9 15.26 -16.34 -10.58
C ALA A 9 16.26 -17.02 -11.55
N SER A 10 17.56 -16.73 -11.43
CA SER A 10 18.60 -17.34 -12.27
C SER A 10 18.74 -18.86 -12.04
N ARG A 11 18.50 -19.32 -10.80
CA ARG A 11 18.53 -20.74 -10.45
C ARG A 11 17.20 -21.46 -10.71
N GLY A 12 16.17 -20.76 -11.21
CA GLY A 12 14.85 -21.37 -11.42
C GLY A 12 14.11 -21.74 -10.12
N THR A 13 14.53 -21.20 -8.98
CA THR A 13 13.93 -21.45 -7.65
C THR A 13 13.01 -20.34 -7.18
N LEU A 14 12.79 -19.32 -8.01
CA LEU A 14 11.85 -18.24 -7.71
C LEU A 14 10.42 -18.80 -7.77
N PRO A 15 9.64 -18.71 -6.69
CA PRO A 15 8.24 -19.12 -6.74
C PRO A 15 7.46 -18.33 -7.79
N ALA A 16 6.51 -18.98 -8.45
CA ALA A 16 5.68 -18.34 -9.46
C ALA A 16 4.71 -17.31 -8.83
N SER A 17 4.24 -17.55 -7.60
CA SER A 17 3.39 -16.66 -6.82
C SER A 17 4.12 -16.13 -5.59
N LEU A 18 4.39 -14.82 -5.56
CA LEU A 18 5.15 -14.12 -4.52
C LEU A 18 4.30 -13.06 -3.82
N LEU A 19 4.52 -12.88 -2.52
CA LEU A 19 4.02 -11.74 -1.74
C LEU A 19 5.23 -10.94 -1.22
N LEU A 20 5.38 -9.69 -1.69
CA LEU A 20 6.31 -8.73 -1.12
C LEU A 20 5.61 -7.99 0.02
N GLU A 21 5.95 -8.29 1.25
CA GLU A 21 5.36 -7.67 2.44
C GLU A 21 6.32 -6.72 3.14
N GLY A 22 5.79 -5.66 3.76
CA GLY A 22 6.61 -4.69 4.50
C GLY A 22 5.91 -3.36 4.66
N GLN A 23 6.53 -2.45 5.38
CA GLN A 23 5.97 -1.14 5.70
C GLN A 23 5.49 -0.40 4.45
N GLN A 24 4.42 0.39 4.59
CA GLN A 24 3.93 1.25 3.51
C GLN A 24 5.03 2.21 3.04
N GLY A 25 5.11 2.49 1.74
CA GLY A 25 6.10 3.40 1.18
C GLY A 25 7.54 2.88 1.08
N VAL A 26 7.86 1.66 1.57
CA VAL A 26 9.22 1.08 1.53
C VAL A 26 9.72 0.70 0.13
N GLY A 27 8.86 0.82 -0.89
CA GLY A 27 9.23 0.54 -2.29
C GLY A 27 8.90 -0.87 -2.78
N LYS A 28 7.97 -1.59 -2.13
CA LYS A 28 7.55 -2.95 -2.54
C LYS A 28 7.14 -3.04 -4.01
N GLN A 29 6.29 -2.14 -4.48
CA GLN A 29 5.83 -2.12 -5.88
C GLN A 29 6.98 -1.79 -6.85
N ARG A 30 7.91 -0.91 -6.48
CA ARG A 30 9.12 -0.62 -7.28
C ARG A 30 10.04 -1.84 -7.37
N LEU A 31 10.14 -2.61 -6.28
CA LEU A 31 10.88 -3.88 -6.27
C LEU A 31 10.19 -4.92 -7.17
N ALA A 32 8.84 -4.97 -7.17
CA ALA A 32 8.07 -5.84 -8.05
C ALA A 32 8.29 -5.49 -9.53
N VAL A 33 8.23 -4.20 -9.89
CA VAL A 33 8.50 -3.73 -11.26
C VAL A 33 9.95 -4.05 -11.68
N TRP A 34 10.93 -3.85 -10.79
CA TRP A 34 12.30 -4.24 -11.05
C TRP A 34 12.45 -5.76 -11.28
N LEU A 35 11.77 -6.58 -10.47
CA LEU A 35 11.78 -8.03 -10.64
C LEU A 35 11.13 -8.46 -11.96
N ALA A 36 10.00 -7.81 -12.33
CA ALA A 36 9.38 -8.03 -13.62
C ALA A 36 10.32 -7.69 -14.79
N GLN A 37 10.99 -6.54 -14.73
CA GLN A 37 12.01 -6.16 -15.72
C GLN A 37 13.14 -7.21 -15.79
N TYR A 38 13.59 -7.73 -14.65
CA TYR A 38 14.59 -8.79 -14.58
C TYR A 38 14.13 -10.07 -15.28
N LEU A 39 12.88 -10.50 -15.01
CA LEU A 39 12.30 -11.73 -15.55
C LEU A 39 12.04 -11.65 -17.05
N LEU A 40 11.67 -10.47 -17.55
CA LEU A 40 11.39 -10.23 -18.97
C LEU A 40 12.66 -9.93 -19.79
N CYS A 41 13.75 -9.54 -19.14
CA CYS A 41 15.00 -9.18 -19.82
C CYS A 41 15.67 -10.39 -20.47
N GLU A 42 16.08 -10.25 -21.72
CA GLU A 42 16.82 -11.26 -22.49
C GLU A 42 18.34 -10.97 -22.59
N GLY A 43 18.78 -9.84 -22.03
CA GLY A 43 20.20 -9.49 -22.01
C GLY A 43 21.01 -10.41 -21.10
N PRO A 44 22.35 -10.46 -21.29
CA PRO A 44 23.25 -11.30 -20.51
C PRO A 44 23.31 -10.86 -19.03
N GLU A 45 23.26 -9.55 -18.77
CA GLU A 45 23.21 -8.98 -17.43
C GLU A 45 21.81 -8.42 -17.16
N ARG A 46 21.04 -9.11 -16.33
CA ARG A 46 19.63 -8.78 -16.08
C ARG A 46 19.45 -7.91 -14.83
N PRO A 47 18.63 -6.86 -14.91
CA PRO A 47 18.04 -6.27 -16.11
C PRO A 47 19.09 -5.40 -16.82
N CYS A 48 19.27 -5.57 -18.14
CA CYS A 48 20.30 -4.86 -18.90
C CYS A 48 19.99 -3.37 -19.15
N GLY A 49 18.75 -2.94 -18.98
CA GLY A 49 18.29 -1.56 -19.21
C GLY A 49 18.15 -1.14 -20.67
N SER A 50 18.75 -1.86 -21.63
CA SER A 50 18.88 -1.46 -23.03
C SER A 50 18.08 -2.29 -24.04
N CYS A 51 17.76 -3.57 -23.73
CA CYS A 51 16.96 -4.40 -24.63
C CYS A 51 15.51 -3.88 -24.74
N GLN A 52 14.79 -4.34 -25.75
CA GLN A 52 13.40 -3.95 -26.01
C GLN A 52 12.51 -4.20 -24.78
N HIS A 53 12.63 -5.35 -24.14
CA HIS A 53 11.85 -5.70 -22.95
C HIS A 53 12.13 -4.75 -21.79
N CYS A 54 13.40 -4.41 -21.54
CA CYS A 54 13.75 -3.45 -20.49
C CYS A 54 13.20 -2.06 -20.76
N ARG A 55 13.25 -1.57 -22.00
CA ARG A 55 12.69 -0.25 -22.38
C ARG A 55 11.19 -0.21 -22.17
N PHE A 56 10.47 -1.21 -22.67
CA PHE A 56 9.01 -1.29 -22.47
C PHE A 56 8.63 -1.45 -21.00
N ALA A 57 9.38 -2.24 -20.22
CA ALA A 57 9.12 -2.40 -18.79
C ALA A 57 9.33 -1.09 -18.01
N LEU A 58 10.35 -0.29 -18.35
CA LEU A 58 10.58 1.03 -17.76
C LEU A 58 9.47 2.03 -18.06
N GLN A 59 8.89 1.94 -19.26
CA GLN A 59 7.76 2.77 -19.70
C GLN A 59 6.39 2.20 -19.26
N LEU A 60 6.37 1.03 -18.59
CA LEU A 60 5.16 0.29 -18.21
C LEU A 60 4.23 -0.03 -19.40
N THR A 61 4.79 -0.14 -20.61
CA THR A 61 4.09 -0.44 -21.87
C THR A 61 4.35 -1.85 -22.38
N HIS A 62 5.10 -2.68 -21.63
CA HIS A 62 5.40 -4.04 -22.03
C HIS A 62 4.09 -4.89 -22.07
N PRO A 63 3.77 -5.58 -23.19
CA PRO A 63 2.51 -6.31 -23.32
C PRO A 63 2.38 -7.48 -22.34
N ASP A 64 3.51 -8.06 -21.89
CA ASP A 64 3.56 -9.16 -20.93
C ASP A 64 3.85 -8.70 -19.50
N LEU A 65 3.81 -7.39 -19.20
CA LEU A 65 3.88 -6.81 -17.87
C LEU A 65 2.54 -6.16 -17.52
N HIS A 66 1.82 -6.78 -16.62
CA HIS A 66 0.54 -6.28 -16.14
C HIS A 66 0.68 -5.80 -14.70
N TRP A 67 0.47 -4.50 -14.47
CA TRP A 67 0.53 -3.92 -13.14
C TRP A 67 -0.81 -3.32 -12.76
N PHE A 68 -1.44 -3.91 -11.75
CA PHE A 68 -2.71 -3.49 -11.16
C PHE A 68 -2.46 -2.99 -9.74
N PHE A 69 -3.19 -1.97 -9.34
CA PHE A 69 -3.13 -1.36 -8.02
C PHE A 69 -4.48 -0.73 -7.69
N PRO A 70 -4.76 -0.44 -6.40
CA PRO A 70 -6.02 0.15 -6.00
C PRO A 70 -6.35 1.41 -6.78
N ARG A 71 -7.61 1.49 -7.22
CA ARG A 71 -8.16 2.62 -7.99
C ARG A 71 -9.49 3.04 -7.39
N PRO A 72 -9.94 4.30 -7.61
CA PRO A 72 -11.31 4.69 -7.37
C PRO A 72 -12.29 3.75 -8.09
N ARG A 73 -13.45 3.53 -7.50
CA ARG A 73 -14.48 2.71 -8.14
C ARG A 73 -14.96 3.39 -9.42
N LEU A 74 -15.02 2.66 -10.53
CA LEU A 74 -15.63 3.13 -11.77
C LEU A 74 -17.12 3.45 -11.55
N LYS A 75 -17.68 4.32 -12.39
CA LYS A 75 -19.08 4.77 -12.24
C LYS A 75 -20.06 3.63 -12.42
N ASP A 76 -19.75 2.70 -13.32
CA ASP A 76 -20.57 1.50 -13.50
C ASP A 76 -20.29 0.51 -12.34
N SER A 77 -21.36 -0.13 -11.89
CA SER A 77 -21.28 -1.16 -10.84
C SER A 77 -20.65 -2.46 -11.32
N ASP A 78 -20.77 -2.77 -12.62
CA ASP A 78 -20.16 -3.94 -13.29
C ASP A 78 -19.51 -3.50 -14.63
N PRO A 79 -18.37 -2.79 -14.58
CA PRO A 79 -17.71 -2.26 -15.74
C PRO A 79 -17.24 -3.38 -16.67
N SER A 80 -17.25 -3.10 -17.98
CA SER A 80 -16.71 -4.01 -18.98
C SER A 80 -15.20 -4.21 -18.79
N ILE A 81 -14.68 -5.32 -19.28
CA ILE A 81 -13.24 -5.61 -19.23
C ILE A 81 -12.43 -4.55 -19.98
N ASP A 82 -12.95 -4.01 -21.07
CA ASP A 82 -12.26 -2.99 -21.86
C ASP A 82 -12.18 -1.65 -21.11
N GLU A 83 -13.21 -1.27 -20.36
CA GLU A 83 -13.18 -0.09 -19.49
C GLU A 83 -12.14 -0.24 -18.38
N VAL A 84 -12.08 -1.40 -17.69
CA VAL A 84 -11.09 -1.69 -16.67
C VAL A 84 -9.67 -1.70 -17.25
N LYS A 85 -9.51 -2.21 -18.47
CA LYS A 85 -8.23 -2.23 -19.19
C LYS A 85 -7.76 -0.82 -19.55
N SER A 86 -8.66 0.03 -20.03
CA SER A 86 -8.39 1.44 -20.33
C SER A 86 -8.01 2.20 -19.07
N ASP A 87 -8.83 2.14 -17.99
CA ASP A 87 -8.53 2.81 -16.71
C ASP A 87 -7.17 2.37 -16.15
N SER A 88 -6.86 1.07 -16.22
CA SER A 88 -5.57 0.54 -15.78
C SER A 88 -4.40 1.04 -16.63
N ALA A 89 -4.60 1.28 -17.93
CA ALA A 89 -3.57 1.82 -18.82
C ALA A 89 -3.33 3.29 -18.54
N ASP A 90 -4.39 4.10 -18.38
CA ASP A 90 -4.30 5.51 -18.02
C ASP A 90 -3.60 5.71 -16.68
N ALA A 91 -3.95 4.90 -15.68
CA ALA A 91 -3.31 4.93 -14.37
C ALA A 91 -1.81 4.60 -14.41
N ARG A 92 -1.39 3.66 -15.27
CA ARG A 92 0.04 3.38 -15.47
C ARG A 92 0.74 4.55 -16.14
N ALA A 93 0.11 5.19 -17.15
CA ALA A 93 0.65 6.35 -17.83
C ALA A 93 0.84 7.54 -16.84
N GLU A 94 -0.11 7.78 -15.94
CA GLU A 94 0.01 8.77 -14.86
C GLU A 94 1.25 8.49 -13.98
N ARG A 95 1.48 7.23 -13.59
CA ARG A 95 2.66 6.87 -12.79
C ARG A 95 3.98 7.04 -13.52
N VAL A 96 3.99 6.81 -14.82
CA VAL A 96 5.17 7.07 -15.67
C VAL A 96 5.43 8.57 -15.76
N ALA A 97 4.39 9.38 -16.01
CA ALA A 97 4.50 10.84 -16.06
C ALA A 97 5.01 11.44 -14.75
N ALA A 98 4.61 10.87 -13.62
CA ALA A 98 5.12 11.23 -12.29
C ALA A 98 6.51 10.64 -11.98
N SER A 99 7.23 10.08 -12.96
CA SER A 99 8.54 9.43 -12.78
C SER A 99 8.54 8.33 -11.70
N GLY A 100 7.37 7.75 -11.42
CA GLY A 100 7.15 6.78 -10.36
C GLY A 100 7.17 7.36 -8.94
N LEU A 101 7.05 8.66 -8.81
CA LEU A 101 6.85 9.37 -7.54
C LEU A 101 5.34 9.62 -7.38
N TYR A 102 4.66 8.76 -6.68
CA TYR A 102 3.21 8.83 -6.49
C TYR A 102 2.84 8.58 -5.03
N ALA A 103 1.76 9.21 -4.59
CA ALA A 103 1.20 8.99 -3.26
C ALA A 103 0.63 7.57 -3.11
N ALA A 104 0.50 7.12 -1.87
CA ALA A 104 -0.23 5.90 -1.56
C ALA A 104 -1.70 6.04 -2.02
N PRO A 105 -2.37 4.91 -2.37
CA PRO A 105 -3.79 4.92 -2.70
C PRO A 105 -4.61 5.51 -1.56
N SER A 106 -5.67 6.26 -1.89
CA SER A 106 -6.61 6.76 -0.88
C SER A 106 -7.37 5.62 -0.22
N GLY A 107 -7.94 5.84 0.97
CA GLY A 107 -8.67 4.80 1.69
C GLY A 107 -9.92 4.29 0.96
N SER A 108 -10.44 5.02 -0.03
CA SER A 108 -11.58 4.60 -0.88
C SER A 108 -11.17 3.81 -2.12
N ASP A 109 -9.87 3.78 -2.44
CA ASP A 109 -9.36 3.05 -3.60
C ASP A 109 -9.29 1.55 -3.30
N GLY A 110 -9.66 0.73 -4.27
CA GLY A 110 -9.69 -0.71 -4.12
C GLY A 110 -9.31 -1.47 -5.38
N LEU A 111 -9.03 -2.75 -5.23
CA LEU A 111 -8.95 -3.73 -6.31
C LEU A 111 -10.32 -4.42 -6.40
N PHE A 112 -11.13 -3.96 -7.32
CA PHE A 112 -12.48 -4.47 -7.51
C PHE A 112 -12.51 -5.76 -8.33
N ILE A 113 -13.61 -6.50 -8.25
CA ILE A 113 -13.76 -7.81 -8.91
C ILE A 113 -13.51 -7.76 -10.42
N ALA A 114 -13.88 -6.65 -11.08
CA ALA A 114 -13.64 -6.46 -12.50
C ALA A 114 -12.12 -6.50 -12.83
N THR A 115 -11.28 -5.96 -11.94
CA THR A 115 -9.81 -6.07 -12.06
C THR A 115 -9.37 -7.53 -11.92
N THR A 116 -9.94 -8.29 -11.01
CA THR A 116 -9.64 -9.72 -10.83
C THR A 116 -10.04 -10.53 -12.07
N ARG A 117 -11.22 -10.24 -12.65
CA ARG A 117 -11.65 -10.86 -13.92
C ARG A 117 -10.65 -10.57 -15.05
N LEU A 118 -10.18 -9.33 -15.15
CA LEU A 118 -9.17 -8.94 -16.15
C LEU A 118 -7.84 -9.68 -15.92
N VAL A 119 -7.36 -9.80 -14.67
CA VAL A 119 -6.15 -10.56 -14.34
C VAL A 119 -6.28 -12.02 -14.79
N VAL A 120 -7.38 -12.69 -14.45
CA VAL A 120 -7.63 -14.09 -14.81
C VAL A 120 -7.70 -14.26 -16.33
N GLN A 121 -8.40 -13.36 -17.03
CA GLN A 121 -8.48 -13.39 -18.50
C GLN A 121 -7.11 -13.23 -19.15
N GLN A 122 -6.33 -12.21 -18.74
CA GLN A 122 -5.00 -11.95 -19.30
C GLN A 122 -4.01 -13.08 -18.97
N ALA A 123 -4.15 -13.70 -17.80
CA ALA A 123 -3.32 -14.84 -17.43
C ALA A 123 -3.58 -16.05 -18.35
N GLY A 124 -4.82 -16.25 -18.82
CA GLY A 124 -5.18 -17.33 -19.74
C GLY A 124 -4.61 -17.21 -21.16
N LEU A 125 -4.10 -16.03 -21.54
CA LEU A 125 -3.49 -15.81 -22.86
C LEU A 125 -2.01 -16.26 -22.85
N SER A 126 -1.47 -16.60 -24.02
CA SER A 126 -0.02 -16.80 -24.17
C SER A 126 0.74 -15.46 -24.06
N PRO A 127 2.04 -15.49 -23.67
CA PRO A 127 2.86 -14.27 -23.75
C PRO A 127 2.88 -13.73 -25.18
N ALA A 128 2.84 -12.39 -25.31
CA ALA A 128 2.75 -11.72 -26.61
C ALA A 128 4.13 -11.40 -27.21
N LEU A 129 5.12 -11.09 -26.38
CA LEU A 129 6.43 -10.63 -26.83
C LEU A 129 7.58 -11.36 -26.12
N ALA A 130 7.52 -11.53 -24.80
CA ALA A 130 8.55 -12.20 -24.03
C ALA A 130 8.26 -13.71 -23.87
N ALA A 131 9.23 -14.46 -23.36
CA ALA A 131 9.02 -15.87 -23.01
C ALA A 131 8.14 -16.05 -21.75
N ARG A 132 7.80 -14.97 -21.05
CA ARG A 132 7.09 -14.98 -19.76
C ARG A 132 6.15 -13.81 -19.63
N LYS A 133 5.14 -13.98 -18.74
CA LYS A 133 4.24 -12.93 -18.29
C LYS A 133 4.47 -12.63 -16.82
N VAL A 134 4.33 -11.37 -16.45
CA VAL A 134 4.43 -10.95 -15.05
C VAL A 134 3.23 -10.10 -14.69
N PHE A 135 2.51 -10.54 -13.67
CA PHE A 135 1.42 -9.81 -13.05
C PHE A 135 1.89 -9.21 -11.72
N ILE A 136 1.72 -7.91 -11.56
CA ILE A 136 1.98 -7.21 -10.30
C ILE A 136 0.64 -6.74 -9.76
N ILE A 137 0.32 -7.09 -8.53
CA ILE A 137 -0.89 -6.66 -7.83
C ILE A 137 -0.45 -5.87 -6.59
N GLY A 138 -0.51 -4.55 -6.72
CA GLY A 138 -0.13 -3.61 -5.67
C GLY A 138 -1.18 -3.54 -4.58
N ASP A 139 -0.74 -3.46 -3.32
CA ASP A 139 -1.59 -3.30 -2.13
C ASP A 139 -2.77 -4.28 -2.14
N ALA A 140 -2.44 -5.58 -2.23
CA ALA A 140 -3.39 -6.67 -2.43
C ALA A 140 -4.37 -6.83 -1.25
N GLU A 141 -4.07 -6.30 -0.07
CA GLU A 141 -4.98 -6.18 1.07
C GLU A 141 -6.21 -5.34 0.75
N ARG A 142 -6.15 -4.50 -0.29
CA ARG A 142 -7.28 -3.68 -0.76
C ARG A 142 -8.17 -4.37 -1.79
N MET A 143 -8.04 -5.68 -1.94
CA MET A 143 -9.00 -6.48 -2.71
C MET A 143 -10.36 -6.46 -2.03
N VAL A 144 -11.36 -5.91 -2.74
CA VAL A 144 -12.72 -5.73 -2.20
C VAL A 144 -13.56 -6.96 -2.53
N PRO A 145 -14.00 -7.74 -1.51
CA PRO A 145 -14.97 -8.80 -1.72
C PRO A 145 -16.28 -8.20 -2.23
N GLN A 146 -16.89 -8.82 -3.23
CA GLN A 146 -18.22 -8.45 -3.73
C GLN A 146 -19.12 -9.68 -3.75
N GLU A 147 -20.37 -9.52 -3.32
CA GLU A 147 -21.39 -10.58 -3.42
C GLU A 147 -21.60 -10.97 -4.89
N GLY A 148 -21.75 -12.25 -5.16
CA GLY A 148 -21.90 -12.79 -6.53
C GLY A 148 -20.57 -12.89 -7.32
N SER A 149 -19.43 -12.59 -6.73
CA SER A 149 -18.11 -12.61 -7.37
C SER A 149 -17.28 -13.85 -7.08
N GLU A 150 -17.86 -14.85 -6.45
CA GLU A 150 -17.17 -16.08 -5.98
C GLU A 150 -16.41 -16.79 -7.11
N PHE A 151 -16.96 -16.80 -8.32
CA PHE A 151 -16.32 -17.44 -9.47
C PHE A 151 -14.97 -16.78 -9.81
N ALA A 152 -14.92 -15.45 -9.90
CA ALA A 152 -13.67 -14.75 -10.24
C ALA A 152 -12.65 -14.80 -9.09
N ALA A 153 -13.12 -14.75 -7.83
CA ALA A 153 -12.25 -14.93 -6.68
C ALA A 153 -11.65 -16.33 -6.65
N ASN A 154 -12.45 -17.37 -6.88
CA ASN A 154 -11.98 -18.76 -6.95
C ASN A 154 -11.04 -18.99 -8.13
N ALA A 155 -11.31 -18.39 -9.30
CA ALA A 155 -10.42 -18.47 -10.46
C ALA A 155 -9.07 -17.82 -10.18
N PHE A 156 -9.06 -16.69 -9.45
CA PHE A 156 -7.82 -16.03 -9.03
C PHE A 156 -7.04 -16.87 -8.00
N LEU A 157 -7.74 -17.47 -7.02
CA LEU A 157 -7.10 -18.37 -6.06
C LEU A 157 -6.49 -19.60 -6.75
N LYS A 158 -7.18 -20.15 -7.74
CA LYS A 158 -6.65 -21.26 -8.57
C LYS A 158 -5.42 -20.82 -9.36
N LEU A 159 -5.43 -19.60 -9.92
CA LEU A 159 -4.29 -19.04 -10.64
C LEU A 159 -3.07 -18.83 -9.72
N LEU A 160 -3.28 -18.51 -8.44
CA LEU A 160 -2.18 -18.38 -7.45
C LEU A 160 -1.62 -19.76 -7.06
N GLU A 161 -2.46 -20.79 -7.00
CA GLU A 161 -2.07 -22.15 -6.60
C GLU A 161 -1.32 -22.88 -7.73
N GLU A 162 -1.84 -22.78 -8.94
CA GLU A 162 -1.30 -23.38 -10.14
C GLU A 162 -1.13 -22.35 -11.25
N PRO A 163 -0.14 -21.45 -11.14
CA PRO A 163 0.12 -20.47 -12.20
C PRO A 163 0.40 -21.17 -13.52
N LEU A 164 -0.12 -20.60 -14.60
CA LEU A 164 0.15 -21.12 -15.94
C LEU A 164 1.65 -21.09 -16.24
N PRO A 165 2.14 -21.97 -17.11
CA PRO A 165 3.54 -21.97 -17.51
C PRO A 165 4.00 -20.56 -17.90
N ASP A 166 5.23 -20.21 -17.53
CA ASP A 166 5.85 -18.92 -17.82
C ASP A 166 5.09 -17.68 -17.26
N THR A 167 4.27 -17.89 -16.23
CA THR A 167 3.54 -16.82 -15.55
C THR A 167 4.07 -16.61 -14.13
N HIS A 168 4.41 -15.35 -13.79
CA HIS A 168 4.75 -14.95 -12.42
C HIS A 168 3.72 -13.96 -11.90
N ILE A 169 3.30 -14.14 -10.65
CA ILE A 169 2.34 -13.27 -9.97
C ILE A 169 3.02 -12.69 -8.73
N ILE A 170 3.13 -11.38 -8.66
CA ILE A 170 3.80 -10.67 -7.57
C ILE A 170 2.77 -9.78 -6.88
N LEU A 171 2.35 -10.19 -5.70
CA LEU A 171 1.51 -9.40 -4.82
C LEU A 171 2.38 -8.48 -3.97
N THR A 172 1.88 -7.31 -3.62
CA THR A 172 2.50 -6.49 -2.56
C THR A 172 1.48 -6.19 -1.47
N SER A 173 1.91 -6.14 -0.22
CA SER A 173 1.06 -5.79 0.91
C SER A 173 1.81 -5.03 1.98
N SER A 174 1.15 -4.01 2.54
CA SER A 174 1.59 -3.29 3.73
C SER A 174 0.99 -3.90 5.00
N GLU A 175 -0.16 -4.55 4.86
CA GLU A 175 -0.92 -5.20 5.92
C GLU A 175 -1.19 -6.67 5.58
N PRO A 176 -0.18 -7.55 5.63
CA PRO A 176 -0.33 -8.95 5.23
C PRO A 176 -1.35 -9.70 6.09
N GLY A 177 -1.65 -9.19 7.30
CA GLY A 177 -2.72 -9.71 8.17
C GLY A 177 -4.12 -9.47 7.63
N ALA A 178 -4.32 -8.43 6.83
CA ALA A 178 -5.61 -8.08 6.21
C ALA A 178 -5.89 -8.87 4.92
N LEU A 179 -4.86 -9.54 4.35
CA LEU A 179 -5.06 -10.44 3.22
C LEU A 179 -5.90 -11.65 3.61
N LEU A 180 -6.75 -12.08 2.70
CA LEU A 180 -7.50 -13.32 2.88
C LEU A 180 -6.56 -14.50 3.19
N PRO A 181 -6.85 -15.32 4.20
CA PRO A 181 -6.02 -16.48 4.54
C PRO A 181 -5.81 -17.42 3.35
N THR A 182 -6.81 -17.52 2.47
CA THR A 182 -6.77 -18.31 1.24
C THR A 182 -5.73 -17.80 0.21
N ILE A 183 -5.48 -16.49 0.14
CA ILE A 183 -4.41 -15.90 -0.68
C ILE A 183 -3.06 -16.16 -0.01
N ARG A 184 -2.96 -15.89 1.30
CA ARG A 184 -1.70 -16.04 2.04
C ARG A 184 -1.14 -17.46 1.99
N SER A 185 -1.99 -18.48 2.01
CA SER A 185 -1.56 -19.88 1.96
C SER A 185 -1.00 -20.32 0.60
N ARG A 186 -1.19 -19.50 -0.46
CA ARG A 186 -0.83 -19.83 -1.85
C ARG A 186 0.33 -19.00 -2.41
N VAL A 187 0.90 -18.11 -1.61
CA VAL A 187 1.98 -17.22 -2.03
C VAL A 187 3.20 -17.37 -1.14
N ALA A 188 4.39 -17.30 -1.71
CA ALA A 188 5.62 -17.28 -0.94
C ALA A 188 5.92 -15.86 -0.47
N SER A 189 5.93 -15.64 0.85
CA SER A 189 6.19 -14.32 1.44
C SER A 189 7.67 -13.95 1.45
N VAL A 190 7.95 -12.72 1.04
CA VAL A 190 9.27 -12.09 1.08
C VAL A 190 9.17 -10.75 1.78
N ARG A 191 9.78 -10.63 2.95
CA ARG A 191 9.77 -9.40 3.73
C ARG A 191 10.74 -8.38 3.15
N VAL A 192 10.23 -7.19 2.84
CA VAL A 192 10.99 -6.02 2.40
C VAL A 192 11.23 -5.11 3.60
N ALA A 193 12.48 -5.05 4.04
CA ALA A 193 12.88 -4.22 5.17
C ALA A 193 12.91 -2.73 4.80
N PRO A 194 12.78 -1.82 5.78
CA PRO A 194 13.04 -0.40 5.58
C PRO A 194 14.42 -0.16 4.99
N LEU A 195 14.54 0.90 4.19
CA LEU A 195 15.82 1.29 3.58
C LEU A 195 16.78 1.85 4.63
N PRO A 196 18.08 1.54 4.53
CA PRO A 196 19.10 2.23 5.32
C PRO A 196 19.09 3.75 5.06
N ASP A 197 19.45 4.54 6.06
CA ASP A 197 19.50 6.00 5.95
C ASP A 197 20.41 6.48 4.81
N ALA A 198 21.48 5.75 4.52
CA ALA A 198 22.38 6.06 3.40
C ALA A 198 21.67 5.96 2.04
N ASP A 199 20.82 4.93 1.86
CA ASP A 199 20.05 4.74 0.63
C ASP A 199 18.94 5.78 0.51
N VAL A 200 18.28 6.12 1.63
CA VAL A 200 17.29 7.20 1.69
C VAL A 200 17.93 8.54 1.32
N ARG A 201 19.09 8.84 1.90
CA ARG A 201 19.85 10.06 1.61
C ARG A 201 20.18 10.16 0.13
N ALA A 202 20.79 9.13 -0.44
CA ALA A 202 21.14 9.09 -1.85
C ALA A 202 19.91 9.31 -2.76
N PHE A 203 18.73 8.82 -2.36
CA PHE A 203 17.51 8.98 -3.13
C PHE A 203 16.96 10.41 -3.05
N VAL A 204 16.86 11.00 -1.85
CA VAL A 204 16.28 12.35 -1.68
C VAL A 204 17.18 13.47 -2.23
N GLU A 205 18.45 13.17 -2.49
CA GLU A 205 19.42 14.06 -3.13
C GLU A 205 19.37 14.01 -4.66
N LEU A 206 18.65 13.06 -5.26
CA LEU A 206 18.45 13.04 -6.71
C LEU A 206 17.70 14.31 -7.15
N PRO A 207 18.18 15.08 -8.15
CA PRO A 207 17.57 16.35 -8.52
C PRO A 207 16.05 16.27 -8.77
N PRO A 208 15.52 15.32 -9.57
CA PRO A 208 14.08 15.24 -9.82
C PRO A 208 13.27 14.88 -8.57
N VAL A 209 13.89 14.17 -7.60
CA VAL A 209 13.24 13.84 -6.33
C VAL A 209 13.23 15.04 -5.41
N ALA A 210 14.35 15.75 -5.31
CA ALA A 210 14.46 16.96 -4.50
C ALA A 210 13.43 18.03 -4.96
N GLU A 211 13.34 18.27 -6.27
CA GLU A 211 12.35 19.18 -6.87
C GLU A 211 10.90 18.76 -6.55
N ALA A 212 10.59 17.46 -6.67
CA ALA A 212 9.27 16.95 -6.35
C ALA A 212 8.92 17.08 -4.85
N LEU A 213 9.90 16.86 -3.96
CA LEU A 213 9.71 17.02 -2.52
C LEU A 213 9.56 18.50 -2.13
N ASP A 214 10.29 19.41 -2.79
CA ASP A 214 10.15 20.86 -2.59
C ASP A 214 8.77 21.35 -3.03
N ALA A 215 8.28 20.87 -4.17
CA ALA A 215 6.93 21.15 -4.67
C ALA A 215 5.82 20.67 -3.71
N LEU A 216 6.07 19.60 -2.97
CA LEU A 216 5.18 19.04 -1.94
C LEU A 216 5.35 19.73 -0.56
N GLY A 217 6.20 20.74 -0.45
CA GLY A 217 6.46 21.43 0.82
C GLY A 217 7.15 20.55 1.87
N VAL A 218 7.87 19.51 1.44
CA VAL A 218 8.69 18.70 2.34
C VAL A 218 9.94 19.50 2.73
N PRO A 219 10.35 19.55 4.01
CA PRO A 219 11.53 20.30 4.44
C PRO A 219 12.74 20.08 3.54
N ALA A 220 13.49 21.13 3.25
CA ALA A 220 14.62 21.08 2.30
C ALA A 220 15.87 20.36 2.85
N GLY A 221 15.98 20.20 4.17
CA GLY A 221 17.13 19.57 4.81
C GLY A 221 17.20 18.05 4.56
N THR A 222 18.29 17.55 3.94
CA THR A 222 18.49 16.13 3.69
C THR A 222 18.36 15.28 4.96
N ALA A 223 18.94 15.72 6.08
CA ALA A 223 18.87 15.00 7.36
C ALA A 223 17.41 14.90 7.86
N GLU A 224 16.64 15.97 7.70
CA GLU A 224 15.23 16.00 8.10
C GLU A 224 14.37 15.10 7.19
N ARG A 225 14.62 15.09 5.87
CA ARG A 225 13.99 14.17 4.93
C ARG A 225 14.27 12.71 5.27
N VAL A 226 15.52 12.38 5.62
CA VAL A 226 15.91 11.04 6.06
C VAL A 226 15.15 10.63 7.33
N ALA A 227 15.12 11.51 8.34
CA ALA A 227 14.40 11.26 9.58
C ALA A 227 12.89 11.08 9.36
N LEU A 228 12.28 11.90 8.50
CA LEU A 228 10.86 11.82 8.15
C LEU A 228 10.52 10.57 7.35
N ALA A 229 11.41 10.11 6.48
CA ALA A 229 11.22 8.89 5.72
C ALA A 229 11.26 7.64 6.61
N ALA A 230 12.07 7.64 7.66
CA ALA A 230 12.26 6.49 8.56
C ALA A 230 12.45 5.16 7.80
N GLY A 231 13.24 5.18 6.72
CA GLY A 231 13.47 4.05 5.81
C GLY A 231 12.35 3.78 4.80
N SER A 232 11.33 4.62 4.73
CA SER A 232 10.13 4.47 3.89
C SER A 232 9.95 5.69 3.01
N ILE A 233 10.62 5.72 1.86
CA ILE A 233 10.67 6.88 0.95
C ILE A 233 9.27 7.35 0.52
N GLY A 234 8.35 6.41 0.29
CA GLY A 234 6.98 6.72 -0.14
C GLY A 234 6.19 7.56 0.86
N SER A 235 6.55 7.56 2.14
CA SER A 235 5.92 8.41 3.16
C SER A 235 6.14 9.91 2.94
N LEU A 236 7.16 10.28 2.14
CA LEU A 236 7.44 11.68 1.81
C LEU A 236 6.49 12.25 0.74
N PHE A 237 5.84 11.39 -0.06
CA PHE A 237 5.00 11.79 -1.19
C PHE A 237 3.50 11.85 -0.91
N GLY A 238 3.06 11.50 0.29
CA GLY A 238 1.64 11.50 0.67
C GLY A 238 1.24 12.59 1.66
N ARG A 239 2.00 13.69 1.77
CA ARG A 239 1.92 14.62 2.92
C ARG A 239 0.63 15.42 3.04
N ASP A 240 -0.03 15.80 1.95
CA ASP A 240 -1.28 16.58 2.08
C ASP A 240 -2.38 15.73 2.73
N GLY A 241 -2.57 14.49 2.27
CA GLY A 241 -3.49 13.55 2.92
C GLY A 241 -2.99 13.15 4.32
N GLN A 242 -1.71 12.91 4.48
CA GLN A 242 -1.10 12.51 5.75
C GLN A 242 -1.10 13.64 6.78
N ALA A 243 -0.85 14.90 6.39
CA ALA A 243 -0.97 16.05 7.29
C ALA A 243 -2.41 16.25 7.78
N LEU A 244 -3.40 16.08 6.91
CA LEU A 244 -4.81 16.12 7.28
C LEU A 244 -5.18 14.95 8.20
N ALA A 245 -4.71 13.74 7.90
CA ALA A 245 -4.90 12.54 8.72
C ALA A 245 -4.24 12.70 10.11
N ALA A 246 -2.99 13.16 10.16
CA ALA A 246 -2.29 13.43 11.40
C ALA A 246 -2.98 14.52 12.26
N ASN A 247 -3.49 15.58 11.64
CA ASN A 247 -4.27 16.59 12.34
C ASN A 247 -5.62 16.05 12.85
N ALA A 248 -6.26 15.16 12.09
CA ALA A 248 -7.47 14.48 12.52
C ALA A 248 -7.19 13.52 13.69
N ALA A 249 -6.09 12.74 13.63
CA ALA A 249 -5.64 11.87 14.70
C ALA A 249 -5.34 12.64 16.00
N LYS A 250 -4.61 13.77 15.89
CA LYS A 250 -4.36 14.67 17.04
C LYS A 250 -5.64 15.19 17.67
N ARG A 251 -6.63 15.58 16.85
CA ARG A 251 -7.95 16.03 17.34
C ARG A 251 -8.70 14.92 18.06
N VAL A 252 -8.69 13.69 17.52
CA VAL A 252 -9.30 12.52 18.17
C VAL A 252 -8.65 12.25 19.53
N LEU A 253 -7.31 12.23 19.58
CA LEU A 253 -6.56 12.01 20.81
C LEU A 253 -6.83 13.12 21.85
N ALA A 254 -6.78 14.37 21.45
CA ALA A 254 -7.09 15.51 22.31
C ALA A 254 -8.54 15.49 22.84
N ALA A 255 -9.49 15.11 22.00
CA ALA A 255 -10.89 14.99 22.43
C ALA A 255 -11.10 13.80 23.38
N ALA A 256 -10.40 12.67 23.19
CA ALA A 256 -10.45 11.52 24.09
C ALA A 256 -9.94 11.89 25.49
N THR A 257 -8.86 12.66 25.59
CA THR A 257 -8.22 13.09 26.85
C THR A 257 -8.84 14.34 27.46
N SER A 258 -9.79 15.01 26.76
CA SER A 258 -10.42 16.23 27.23
C SER A 258 -11.32 15.99 28.46
N ALA A 259 -11.24 16.91 29.43
CA ALA A 259 -12.16 16.96 30.56
C ALA A 259 -13.62 17.32 30.12
N ASP A 260 -13.77 18.03 28.99
CA ASP A 260 -15.09 18.38 28.44
C ASP A 260 -15.68 17.26 27.57
N PRO A 261 -16.72 16.54 28.02
CA PRO A 261 -17.37 15.49 27.26
C PRO A 261 -17.90 15.92 25.90
N SER A 262 -18.28 17.19 25.76
CA SER A 262 -18.89 17.72 24.52
C SER A 262 -17.90 17.72 23.35
N GLN A 263 -16.60 17.78 23.63
CA GLN A 263 -15.57 17.74 22.58
C GLN A 263 -15.56 16.40 21.85
N ARG A 264 -15.77 15.29 22.53
CA ARG A 264 -15.85 13.95 21.90
C ARG A 264 -17.00 13.88 20.91
N TYR A 265 -18.17 14.40 21.28
CA TYR A 265 -19.32 14.44 20.38
C TYR A 265 -19.10 15.37 19.18
N ARG A 266 -18.52 16.55 19.41
CA ARG A 266 -18.20 17.49 18.31
C ARG A 266 -17.23 16.86 17.31
N VAL A 267 -16.16 16.20 17.76
CA VAL A 267 -15.20 15.54 16.90
C VAL A 267 -15.81 14.33 16.18
N ALA A 268 -16.64 13.55 16.87
CA ALA A 268 -17.35 12.44 16.24
C ALA A 268 -18.32 12.90 15.14
N LEU A 269 -19.14 13.92 15.42
CA LEU A 269 -20.10 14.47 14.46
C LEU A 269 -19.44 15.18 13.27
N ALA A 270 -18.22 15.71 13.45
CA ALA A 270 -17.45 16.31 12.37
C ALA A 270 -16.88 15.28 11.38
N GLN A 271 -16.92 14.00 11.70
CA GLN A 271 -16.53 12.94 10.75
C GLN A 271 -17.54 12.89 9.60
N GLY A 272 -17.03 12.87 8.37
CA GLY A 272 -17.87 12.80 7.19
C GLY A 272 -18.62 11.48 7.09
N VAL A 273 -19.83 11.53 6.54
CA VAL A 273 -20.67 10.35 6.29
C VAL A 273 -20.41 9.85 4.87
N GLY A 274 -20.01 8.60 4.69
CA GLY A 274 -19.88 7.96 3.39
C GLY A 274 -18.56 8.21 2.67
N LYS A 275 -18.43 9.26 1.85
CA LYS A 275 -17.24 9.55 1.03
C LYS A 275 -15.93 9.83 1.82
N ALA A 276 -16.03 10.04 3.11
CA ALA A 276 -14.89 10.34 3.98
C ALA A 276 -14.24 9.09 4.62
N ARG A 277 -14.64 7.88 4.25
CA ARG A 277 -14.13 6.64 4.88
C ARG A 277 -12.62 6.48 4.73
N GLY A 278 -12.06 6.82 3.56
CA GLY A 278 -10.62 6.76 3.33
C GLY A 278 -9.85 7.66 4.26
N ALA A 279 -10.18 8.95 4.29
CA ALA A 279 -9.55 9.92 5.17
C ALA A 279 -9.72 9.58 6.66
N PHE A 280 -10.81 8.91 7.02
CA PHE A 280 -11.02 8.42 8.39
C PHE A 280 -10.10 7.24 8.71
N ALA A 281 -9.97 6.25 7.82
CA ALA A 281 -9.05 5.14 7.98
C ALA A 281 -7.60 5.62 8.07
N ASP A 282 -7.18 6.54 7.20
CA ASP A 282 -5.86 7.16 7.22
C ASP A 282 -5.62 7.89 8.57
N SER A 283 -6.64 8.53 9.15
CA SER A 283 -6.52 9.18 10.47
C SER A 283 -6.36 8.18 11.63
N LEU A 284 -6.91 6.96 11.50
CA LEU A 284 -6.71 5.89 12.47
C LEU A 284 -5.28 5.30 12.38
N ASP A 285 -4.71 5.23 11.17
CA ASP A 285 -3.31 4.83 10.96
C ASP A 285 -2.34 5.82 11.63
N GLU A 286 -2.57 7.11 11.43
CA GLU A 286 -1.81 8.18 12.08
C GLU A 286 -2.00 8.17 13.60
N LEU A 287 -3.19 7.85 14.09
CA LEU A 287 -3.44 7.72 15.53
C LEU A 287 -2.65 6.56 16.13
N THR A 288 -2.57 5.41 15.44
CA THR A 288 -1.70 4.29 15.84
C THR A 288 -0.24 4.73 15.91
N ALA A 289 0.25 5.46 14.90
CA ALA A 289 1.63 5.99 14.89
C ALA A 289 1.90 6.95 16.05
N LEU A 290 0.95 7.84 16.36
CA LEU A 290 1.03 8.77 17.51
C LEU A 290 1.09 8.03 18.85
N LEU A 291 0.27 6.98 19.03
CA LEU A 291 0.28 6.17 20.25
C LEU A 291 1.59 5.43 20.42
N HIS A 292 2.16 4.86 19.35
CA HIS A 292 3.49 4.25 19.41
C HIS A 292 4.59 5.27 19.73
N ALA A 293 4.54 6.48 19.14
CA ALA A 293 5.49 7.54 19.47
C ALA A 293 5.37 7.96 20.94
N ARG A 294 4.14 8.14 21.45
CA ARG A 294 3.87 8.49 22.84
C ARG A 294 4.37 7.42 23.82
N ALA A 295 4.14 6.14 23.49
CA ALA A 295 4.66 5.04 24.31
C ALA A 295 6.20 5.03 24.39
N ARG A 296 6.89 5.24 23.26
CA ARG A 296 8.37 5.32 23.23
C ARG A 296 8.90 6.51 24.02
N CYS A 297 8.30 7.68 23.90
CA CYS A 297 8.68 8.86 24.67
C CYS A 297 8.50 8.61 26.17
N ALA A 298 7.36 8.06 26.58
CA ALA A 298 7.05 7.76 27.97
C ALA A 298 8.03 6.74 28.59
N VAL A 299 8.46 5.73 27.83
CA VAL A 299 9.55 4.82 28.27
C VAL A 299 10.85 5.57 28.48
N GLY A 300 11.20 6.52 27.61
CA GLY A 300 12.39 7.36 27.77
C GLY A 300 12.33 8.31 28.99
N GLU A 301 11.13 8.71 29.41
CA GLU A 301 10.85 9.57 30.57
C GLU A 301 10.54 8.78 31.85
N ALA A 302 10.64 7.45 31.82
CA ALA A 302 10.31 6.53 32.90
C ALA A 302 8.86 6.68 33.43
N ASP A 303 7.92 7.06 32.54
CA ASP A 303 6.48 7.08 32.83
C ASP A 303 5.83 5.77 32.35
N ASP A 304 5.96 4.73 33.18
CA ASP A 304 5.42 3.40 32.89
C ASP A 304 3.89 3.39 32.70
N ARG A 305 3.18 4.27 33.41
CA ARG A 305 1.71 4.36 33.33
C ARG A 305 1.29 4.83 31.93
N LEU A 306 1.89 5.91 31.47
CA LEU A 306 1.61 6.48 30.15
C LEU A 306 2.07 5.53 29.03
N ALA A 307 3.24 4.90 29.17
CA ALA A 307 3.76 3.93 28.22
C ALA A 307 2.82 2.73 28.06
N LEU A 308 2.36 2.17 29.17
CA LEU A 308 1.45 1.03 29.18
C LEU A 308 0.06 1.40 28.65
N GLY A 309 -0.46 2.57 29.03
CA GLY A 309 -1.73 3.10 28.54
C GLY A 309 -1.73 3.31 27.04
N ALA A 310 -0.71 3.96 26.49
CA ALA A 310 -0.56 4.16 25.06
C ALA A 310 -0.40 2.83 24.29
N SER A 311 0.32 1.86 24.84
CA SER A 311 0.47 0.53 24.24
C SER A 311 -0.85 -0.24 24.22
N ARG A 312 -1.65 -0.18 25.28
CA ARG A 312 -2.98 -0.82 25.37
C ARG A 312 -4.03 -0.15 24.49
N ALA A 313 -3.84 1.11 24.13
CA ALA A 313 -4.72 1.85 23.24
C ALA A 313 -4.60 1.39 21.78
N VAL A 314 -3.44 0.87 21.35
CA VAL A 314 -3.20 0.44 19.96
C VAL A 314 -4.21 -0.63 19.49
N PRO A 315 -4.45 -1.74 20.19
CA PRO A 315 -5.44 -2.74 19.78
C PRO A 315 -6.86 -2.17 19.61
N ILE A 316 -7.24 -1.16 20.40
CA ILE A 316 -8.55 -0.51 20.32
C ILE A 316 -8.65 0.29 19.01
N VAL A 317 -7.58 0.96 18.61
CA VAL A 317 -7.54 1.67 17.32
C VAL A 317 -7.58 0.68 16.15
N GLU A 318 -6.87 -0.45 16.25
CA GLU A 318 -6.91 -1.49 15.22
C GLU A 318 -8.32 -2.11 15.08
N GLU A 319 -9.04 -2.33 16.18
CA GLU A 319 -10.43 -2.76 16.12
C GLU A 319 -11.33 -1.69 15.48
N ALA A 320 -11.11 -0.42 15.76
CA ALA A 320 -11.82 0.68 15.13
C ALA A 320 -11.57 0.72 13.60
N LYS A 321 -10.36 0.41 13.13
CA LYS A 321 -10.05 0.27 11.70
C LYS A 321 -10.85 -0.86 11.05
N VAL A 322 -10.90 -2.02 11.70
CA VAL A 322 -11.68 -3.16 11.19
C VAL A 322 -13.15 -2.77 11.03
N ARG A 323 -13.73 -2.06 12.02
CA ARG A 323 -15.12 -1.57 11.96
C ARG A 323 -15.31 -0.52 10.86
N ALA A 324 -14.37 0.41 10.69
CA ALA A 324 -14.38 1.43 9.64
C ALA A 324 -14.39 0.80 8.24
N ASN A 325 -13.57 -0.23 8.02
CA ASN A 325 -13.50 -0.98 6.76
C ASN A 325 -14.76 -1.85 6.54
N GLY A 326 -15.43 -2.28 7.61
CA GLY A 326 -16.67 -3.08 7.60
C GLY A 326 -17.96 -2.28 7.36
N ASN A 327 -17.90 -1.09 6.74
CA ASN A 327 -19.05 -0.22 6.45
C ASN A 327 -19.82 0.34 7.68
N VAL A 328 -19.24 0.32 8.87
CA VAL A 328 -19.81 0.96 10.04
C VAL A 328 -19.72 2.49 9.91
N ASN A 329 -20.72 3.22 10.42
CA ASN A 329 -20.72 4.68 10.36
C ASN A 329 -19.50 5.26 11.10
N PRO A 330 -18.65 6.08 10.42
CA PRO A 330 -17.44 6.67 11.01
C PRO A 330 -17.69 7.49 12.27
N GLN A 331 -18.84 8.15 12.36
CA GLN A 331 -19.23 8.94 13.55
C GLN A 331 -19.40 8.03 14.78
N LEU A 332 -20.07 6.87 14.62
CA LEU A 332 -20.23 5.90 15.69
C LEU A 332 -18.90 5.26 16.08
N VAL A 333 -18.09 4.88 15.09
CA VAL A 333 -16.75 4.34 15.35
C VAL A 333 -15.91 5.34 16.13
N SER A 334 -15.88 6.62 15.74
CA SER A 334 -15.15 7.67 16.45
C SER A 334 -15.64 7.90 17.87
N ALA A 335 -16.95 7.90 18.08
CA ALA A 335 -17.54 8.10 19.42
C ALA A 335 -17.16 6.97 20.38
N VAL A 336 -17.24 5.72 19.92
CA VAL A 336 -16.84 4.54 20.70
C VAL A 336 -15.35 4.56 20.96
N LEU A 337 -14.53 4.79 19.93
CA LEU A 337 -13.07 4.87 20.03
C LEU A 337 -12.62 5.90 21.08
N MET A 338 -13.13 7.12 21.03
CA MET A 338 -12.75 8.18 21.99
C MET A 338 -13.20 7.88 23.42
N ARG A 339 -14.32 7.16 23.60
CA ARG A 339 -14.74 6.66 24.90
C ARG A 339 -13.75 5.65 25.46
N ASP A 340 -13.35 4.67 24.64
CA ASP A 340 -12.51 3.56 25.05
C ASP A 340 -11.02 4.00 25.25
N LEU A 341 -10.57 5.01 24.53
CA LEU A 341 -9.23 5.61 24.70
C LEU A 341 -9.11 6.45 25.99
N ARG A 342 -10.19 7.04 26.46
CA ARG A 342 -10.19 7.99 27.61
C ARG A 342 -9.45 7.45 28.81
N ASP A 343 -9.76 6.24 29.22
CA ASP A 343 -9.28 5.62 30.45
C ASP A 343 -7.83 5.08 30.34
N LEU A 344 -7.29 5.06 29.11
CA LEU A 344 -5.95 4.53 28.82
C LEU A 344 -4.91 5.63 28.59
N VAL A 345 -5.31 6.74 27.98
CA VAL A 345 -4.35 7.77 27.52
C VAL A 345 -4.61 9.15 28.15
N GLY A 346 -5.57 9.22 29.07
CA GLY A 346 -5.92 10.40 29.86
C GLY A 346 -5.09 10.59 31.12
#